data_165713221cc11c50016662b787fde17b
#
_entry.id   165713221cc11c50016662b787fde17b
#
_cell.length_a   1.000
_cell.length_b   1.000
_cell.length_c   1.000
_cell.angle_alpha   90.00
_cell.angle_beta   90.00
_cell.angle_gamma   90.00
#
_symmetry.space_group_name_H-M   'P 1'
#
loop_
_entity.id
_entity.type
_entity.pdbx_description
1 polymer ?
#
loop_
_entity_poly.entity_id
_entity_poly.type
_entity_poly.pdbx_seq_one_letter_code
_entity_poly.pdbx_strand_id
1 'polypeptide(L)'
;MTLVRFFSTRLTPKALSNSLIGFIALVCVLLVLATAWQMQQSANERVDAAKVSVSNIVLAAEQLARDTMLQADNTLRDIAERVAHDGIIADQQTRLTTLLARQVERIDGIQGLFIFDAKGNWVANSFAQGIQTKNNSDRAYFIYHRDNTSQAIHIGSIVESRTTGELIIPISRRIESSDGTFAGVALATIPVAYFQSFFKRVDIDNDGVIFLALDKGELLARRPTVDALMTTNISKGDIFSRYLPHSDSGTAIIKSVVDGVERIYAYRRLSGLPIVAAAGISYQQVFAPWWSYVFHSMTVMAVIILALALLGGLLYRQIQQLLVAESELNAAQDKLEIIAMTDSLTSLANRRSFDVALKKEWGRALRNQSSLAVILLDIDWFKQYNDHYGHLPGDDCLVEVAALIAQSASRPFDIAARYGGEEFVILLPETELAGAIVVAEKVRRSIEQAQIQHSTSALGIITISAGVVAVCPTDKNSHRDSMAEADRLLYCAKINGRNCIEAASYQRVPSVVCCESNGG
;
A
#
# COMPACT_ATOMS: atom_id res chain seq x y z
N MET A 1 12.82 29.47 6.48
CA MET A 1 14.00 28.79 7.05
C MET A 1 13.68 28.10 8.39
N THR A 2 12.43 27.62 8.58
CA THR A 2 11.92 27.13 9.88
C THR A 2 11.36 25.70 9.84
N LEU A 3 11.49 24.96 8.74
CA LEU A 3 10.94 23.59 8.55
C LEU A 3 12.00 22.48 8.56
N VAL A 4 13.30 22.81 8.71
CA VAL A 4 14.39 21.80 8.68
C VAL A 4 14.86 21.39 10.08
N ARG A 5 14.35 21.99 11.16
CA ARG A 5 14.78 21.70 12.54
C ARG A 5 14.02 20.61 13.29
N PHE A 6 13.02 19.96 12.68
CA PHE A 6 12.18 18.95 13.37
C PHE A 6 12.64 17.48 13.20
N PHE A 7 13.72 17.22 12.45
CA PHE A 7 14.20 15.85 12.19
C PHE A 7 15.58 15.51 12.78
N SER A 8 16.04 16.23 13.82
CA SER A 8 17.33 15.92 14.46
C SER A 8 17.22 15.15 15.78
N THR A 9 16.15 14.44 16.02
CA THR A 9 16.21 13.33 16.99
C THR A 9 16.94 12.18 16.31
N ARG A 10 18.21 11.95 16.71
CA ARG A 10 18.97 10.77 16.29
C ARG A 10 18.15 9.54 16.65
N LEU A 11 17.37 9.03 15.68
CA LEU A 11 16.68 7.75 15.81
C LEU A 11 17.74 6.71 16.18
N THR A 12 17.48 5.97 17.24
CA THR A 12 18.35 4.84 17.57
C THR A 12 18.39 3.89 16.36
N PRO A 13 19.51 3.25 16.07
CA PRO A 13 19.64 2.35 14.92
C PRO A 13 18.54 1.28 14.84
N LYS A 14 18.09 0.77 15.98
CA LYS A 14 16.93 -0.14 16.07
C LYS A 14 15.63 0.54 15.65
N ALA A 15 15.43 1.80 15.98
CA ALA A 15 14.26 2.56 15.56
C ALA A 15 14.25 2.79 14.05
N LEU A 16 15.41 3.04 13.44
CA LEU A 16 15.55 3.22 11.98
C LEU A 16 15.18 1.93 11.22
N SER A 17 15.71 0.77 11.65
CA SER A 17 15.38 -0.52 11.02
C SER A 17 13.91 -0.90 11.18
N ASN A 18 13.31 -0.66 12.35
CA ASN A 18 11.89 -0.91 12.60
C ASN A 18 11.00 0.04 11.77
N SER A 19 11.40 1.30 11.60
CA SER A 19 10.70 2.27 10.74
C SER A 19 10.73 1.85 9.28
N LEU A 20 11.85 1.32 8.77
CA LEU A 20 11.97 0.79 7.41
C LEU A 20 11.02 -0.39 7.18
N ILE A 21 11.01 -1.36 8.10
CA ILE A 21 10.10 -2.52 8.02
C ILE A 21 8.64 -2.06 8.08
N GLY A 22 8.30 -1.16 9.00
CA GLY A 22 6.96 -0.59 9.12
C GLY A 22 6.51 0.15 7.87
N PHE A 23 7.41 0.92 7.24
CA PHE A 23 7.14 1.62 5.99
C PHE A 23 6.87 0.65 4.84
N ILE A 24 7.71 -0.38 4.65
CA ILE A 24 7.51 -1.39 3.60
C ILE A 24 6.20 -2.15 3.83
N ALA A 25 5.91 -2.54 5.08
CA ALA A 25 4.65 -3.21 5.43
C ALA A 25 3.44 -2.33 5.11
N LEU A 26 3.49 -1.04 5.43
CA LEU A 26 2.44 -0.07 5.10
C LEU A 26 2.22 0.04 3.59
N VAL A 27 3.30 0.16 2.81
CA VAL A 27 3.22 0.21 1.34
C VAL A 27 2.59 -1.07 0.78
N CYS A 28 2.99 -2.25 1.28
CA CYS A 28 2.39 -3.52 0.86
C CYS A 28 0.89 -3.58 1.17
N VAL A 29 0.46 -3.15 2.35
CA VAL A 29 -0.96 -3.09 2.73
C VAL A 29 -1.73 -2.14 1.82
N LEU A 30 -1.20 -0.95 1.55
CA LEU A 30 -1.84 0.02 0.66
C LEU A 30 -1.97 -0.53 -0.77
N LEU A 31 -0.95 -1.23 -1.29
CA LEU A 31 -1.00 -1.88 -2.60
C LEU A 31 -2.09 -2.96 -2.66
N VAL A 32 -2.19 -3.81 -1.62
CA VAL A 32 -3.24 -4.84 -1.55
C VAL A 32 -4.63 -4.20 -1.51
N LEU A 33 -4.84 -3.18 -0.69
CA LEU A 33 -6.12 -2.47 -0.60
C LEU A 33 -6.49 -1.77 -1.91
N ALA A 34 -5.54 -1.10 -2.56
CA ALA A 34 -5.75 -0.44 -3.84
C ALA A 34 -6.12 -1.46 -4.94
N THR A 35 -5.43 -2.60 -5.00
CA THR A 35 -5.71 -3.66 -5.97
C THR A 35 -7.08 -4.30 -5.71
N ALA A 36 -7.43 -4.56 -4.45
CA ALA A 36 -8.74 -5.10 -4.09
C ALA A 36 -9.87 -4.11 -4.45
N TRP A 37 -9.69 -2.83 -4.18
CA TRP A 37 -10.64 -1.79 -4.58
C TRP A 37 -10.81 -1.72 -6.10
N GLN A 38 -9.70 -1.76 -6.85
CA GLN A 38 -9.72 -1.74 -8.31
C GLN A 38 -10.43 -2.98 -8.90
N MET A 39 -10.20 -4.16 -8.30
CA MET A 39 -10.89 -5.40 -8.70
C MET A 39 -12.40 -5.30 -8.48
N GLN A 40 -12.82 -4.79 -7.32
CA GLN A 40 -14.23 -4.59 -7.01
C GLN A 40 -14.89 -3.59 -7.98
N GLN A 41 -14.22 -2.48 -8.25
CA GLN A 41 -14.69 -1.48 -9.20
C GLN A 41 -14.85 -2.08 -10.60
N SER A 42 -13.84 -2.81 -11.09
CA SER A 42 -13.89 -3.49 -12.40
C SER A 42 -15.00 -4.54 -12.48
N ALA A 43 -15.28 -5.26 -11.40
CA ALA A 43 -16.41 -6.22 -11.35
C ALA A 43 -17.76 -5.49 -11.50
N ASN A 44 -17.96 -4.40 -10.77
CA ASN A 44 -19.18 -3.60 -10.83
C ASN A 44 -19.40 -3.01 -12.24
N GLU A 45 -18.36 -2.45 -12.83
CA GLU A 45 -18.41 -1.88 -14.19
C GLU A 45 -18.81 -2.94 -15.23
N ARG A 46 -18.34 -4.19 -15.10
CA ARG A 46 -18.74 -5.29 -16.00
C ARG A 46 -20.19 -5.66 -15.85
N VAL A 47 -20.68 -5.74 -14.62
CA VAL A 47 -22.11 -6.01 -14.37
C VAL A 47 -22.98 -4.91 -14.97
N ASP A 48 -22.60 -3.64 -14.78
CA ASP A 48 -23.37 -2.52 -15.29
C ASP A 48 -23.32 -2.42 -16.81
N ALA A 49 -22.17 -2.66 -17.41
CA ALA A 49 -22.04 -2.77 -18.89
C ALA A 49 -22.90 -3.92 -19.44
N ALA A 50 -22.93 -5.05 -18.76
CA ALA A 50 -23.78 -6.18 -19.12
C ALA A 50 -25.27 -5.85 -19.04
N LYS A 51 -25.71 -5.16 -17.96
CA LYS A 51 -27.11 -4.69 -17.82
C LYS A 51 -27.50 -3.73 -18.94
N VAL A 52 -26.62 -2.81 -19.31
CA VAL A 52 -26.84 -1.88 -20.43
C VAL A 52 -26.97 -2.66 -21.74
N SER A 53 -26.06 -3.61 -21.99
CA SER A 53 -26.09 -4.43 -23.21
C SER A 53 -27.38 -5.21 -23.35
N VAL A 54 -27.78 -5.95 -22.31
CA VAL A 54 -29.05 -6.72 -22.36
C VAL A 54 -30.26 -5.82 -22.46
N SER A 55 -30.25 -4.64 -21.84
CA SER A 55 -31.34 -3.67 -21.94
C SER A 55 -31.52 -3.16 -23.38
N ASN A 56 -30.42 -2.92 -24.09
CA ASN A 56 -30.47 -2.51 -25.49
C ASN A 56 -31.02 -3.63 -26.39
N ILE A 57 -30.64 -4.87 -26.12
CA ILE A 57 -31.18 -6.05 -26.84
C ILE A 57 -32.68 -6.15 -26.64
N VAL A 58 -33.14 -6.00 -25.38
CA VAL A 58 -34.57 -6.05 -25.04
C VAL A 58 -35.35 -4.93 -25.72
N LEU A 59 -34.81 -3.69 -25.74
CA LEU A 59 -35.42 -2.56 -26.44
C LEU A 59 -35.61 -2.83 -27.95
N ALA A 60 -34.58 -3.42 -28.59
CA ALA A 60 -34.66 -3.76 -30.01
C ALA A 60 -35.72 -4.89 -30.26
N ALA A 61 -35.76 -5.90 -29.38
CA ALA A 61 -36.73 -6.98 -29.47
C ALA A 61 -38.17 -6.46 -29.18
N GLU A 62 -38.33 -5.57 -28.19
CA GLU A 62 -39.60 -4.92 -27.90
C GLU A 62 -40.08 -4.10 -29.11
N GLN A 63 -39.21 -3.28 -29.69
CA GLN A 63 -39.60 -2.43 -30.81
C GLN A 63 -40.03 -3.25 -32.04
N LEU A 64 -39.27 -4.29 -32.38
CA LEU A 64 -39.64 -5.18 -33.47
C LEU A 64 -41.00 -5.83 -33.21
N ALA A 65 -41.21 -6.37 -32.00
CA ALA A 65 -42.46 -7.01 -31.63
C ALA A 65 -43.62 -6.01 -31.67
N ARG A 66 -43.45 -4.85 -31.10
CA ARG A 66 -44.47 -3.78 -31.08
C ARG A 66 -44.87 -3.35 -32.48
N ASP A 67 -43.89 -3.06 -33.34
CA ASP A 67 -44.14 -2.60 -34.71
C ASP A 67 -44.87 -3.68 -35.52
N THR A 68 -44.44 -4.91 -35.39
CA THR A 68 -45.10 -6.06 -36.07
C THR A 68 -46.53 -6.25 -35.57
N MET A 69 -46.77 -6.18 -34.26
CA MET A 69 -48.10 -6.36 -33.69
C MET A 69 -49.04 -5.21 -34.06
N LEU A 70 -48.54 -3.96 -34.05
CA LEU A 70 -49.32 -2.78 -34.45
C LEU A 70 -49.66 -2.79 -35.95
N GLN A 71 -48.76 -3.24 -36.80
CA GLN A 71 -49.03 -3.39 -38.23
C GLN A 71 -50.09 -4.46 -38.47
N ALA A 72 -50.00 -5.61 -37.74
CA ALA A 72 -51.02 -6.65 -37.80
C ALA A 72 -52.38 -6.13 -37.32
N ASP A 73 -52.43 -5.39 -36.19
CA ASP A 73 -53.68 -4.84 -35.64
C ASP A 73 -54.35 -3.85 -36.61
N ASN A 74 -53.59 -2.91 -37.16
CA ASN A 74 -54.11 -1.94 -38.13
C ASN A 74 -54.68 -2.64 -39.36
N THR A 75 -53.96 -3.65 -39.88
CA THR A 75 -54.43 -4.43 -41.03
C THR A 75 -55.69 -5.18 -40.73
N LEU A 76 -55.76 -5.85 -39.55
CA LEU A 76 -56.94 -6.60 -39.11
C LEU A 76 -58.13 -5.68 -38.88
N ARG A 77 -57.90 -4.47 -38.40
CA ARG A 77 -58.95 -3.46 -38.20
C ARG A 77 -59.53 -3.04 -39.52
N ASP A 78 -58.71 -2.65 -40.51
CA ASP A 78 -59.18 -2.31 -41.84
C ASP A 78 -59.98 -3.44 -42.51
N ILE A 79 -59.52 -4.68 -42.31
CA ILE A 79 -60.22 -5.87 -42.84
C ILE A 79 -61.59 -6.03 -42.15
N ALA A 80 -61.59 -5.95 -40.80
CA ALA A 80 -62.83 -6.13 -40.03
C ALA A 80 -63.88 -5.08 -40.37
N GLU A 81 -63.47 -3.78 -40.47
CA GLU A 81 -64.36 -2.69 -40.84
C GLU A 81 -64.94 -2.84 -42.28
N ARG A 82 -64.13 -3.26 -43.22
CA ARG A 82 -64.59 -3.55 -44.59
C ARG A 82 -65.59 -4.69 -44.65
N VAL A 83 -65.28 -5.77 -43.97
CA VAL A 83 -66.20 -6.94 -43.94
C VAL A 83 -67.47 -6.63 -43.19
N ALA A 84 -67.43 -5.80 -42.12
CA ALA A 84 -68.61 -5.34 -41.40
C ALA A 84 -69.53 -4.48 -42.31
N HIS A 85 -68.91 -3.64 -43.17
CA HIS A 85 -69.68 -2.75 -44.05
C HIS A 85 -70.19 -3.47 -45.32
N ASP A 86 -69.34 -4.24 -46.00
CA ASP A 86 -69.64 -4.88 -47.27
C ASP A 86 -70.38 -6.22 -47.12
N GLY A 87 -70.39 -6.81 -45.95
CA GLY A 87 -70.91 -8.13 -45.66
C GLY A 87 -70.05 -9.30 -46.19
N ILE A 88 -70.31 -10.51 -45.77
CA ILE A 88 -69.67 -11.74 -46.29
C ILE A 88 -70.51 -12.29 -47.45
N ILE A 89 -70.31 -11.71 -48.65
CA ILE A 89 -71.06 -12.15 -49.84
C ILE A 89 -70.15 -13.01 -50.71
N ALA A 90 -70.66 -14.16 -51.22
CA ALA A 90 -69.87 -15.10 -52.02
C ALA A 90 -69.22 -14.51 -53.27
N ASP A 91 -69.86 -13.51 -53.89
CA ASP A 91 -69.37 -12.86 -55.10
C ASP A 91 -68.13 -11.93 -54.83
N GLN A 92 -67.86 -11.55 -53.56
CA GLN A 92 -66.72 -10.73 -53.14
C GLN A 92 -65.46 -11.53 -52.72
N GLN A 93 -65.57 -12.85 -52.66
CA GLN A 93 -64.49 -13.71 -52.16
C GLN A 93 -63.17 -13.57 -52.92
N THR A 94 -63.24 -13.54 -54.24
CA THR A 94 -62.05 -13.33 -55.11
C THR A 94 -61.39 -11.97 -54.86
N ARG A 95 -62.21 -10.93 -54.67
CA ARG A 95 -61.74 -9.58 -54.39
C ARG A 95 -61.07 -9.51 -53.04
N LEU A 96 -61.64 -10.11 -52.01
CA LEU A 96 -61.06 -10.17 -50.66
C LEU A 96 -59.74 -10.96 -50.66
N THR A 97 -59.70 -12.13 -51.34
CA THR A 97 -58.46 -12.90 -51.46
C THR A 97 -57.35 -12.12 -52.12
N THR A 98 -57.64 -11.38 -53.22
CA THR A 98 -56.63 -10.54 -53.88
C THR A 98 -56.17 -9.40 -52.99
N LEU A 99 -57.07 -8.79 -52.23
CA LEU A 99 -56.72 -7.72 -51.29
C LEU A 99 -55.85 -8.25 -50.16
N LEU A 100 -56.18 -9.40 -49.53
CA LEU A 100 -55.37 -10.01 -48.49
C LEU A 100 -53.97 -10.37 -48.99
N ALA A 101 -53.87 -10.96 -50.22
CA ALA A 101 -52.58 -11.28 -50.80
C ALA A 101 -51.68 -10.06 -50.99
N ARG A 102 -52.23 -8.94 -51.50
CA ARG A 102 -51.51 -7.69 -51.65
C ARG A 102 -51.10 -7.07 -50.30
N GLN A 103 -51.91 -7.22 -49.26
CA GLN A 103 -51.57 -6.72 -47.95
C GLN A 103 -50.39 -7.49 -47.33
N VAL A 104 -50.35 -8.81 -47.46
CA VAL A 104 -49.24 -9.64 -47.00
C VAL A 104 -47.92 -9.29 -47.70
N GLU A 105 -47.95 -9.03 -49.02
CA GLU A 105 -46.75 -8.63 -49.77
C GLU A 105 -46.13 -7.31 -49.28
N ARG A 106 -46.89 -6.45 -48.61
CA ARG A 106 -46.48 -5.10 -48.14
C ARG A 106 -46.02 -5.06 -46.71
N ILE A 107 -46.32 -6.10 -45.96
CA ILE A 107 -46.11 -6.09 -44.49
C ILE A 107 -45.12 -7.19 -44.13
N ASP A 108 -43.91 -6.75 -43.73
CA ASP A 108 -42.90 -7.67 -43.26
C ASP A 108 -43.40 -8.39 -42.00
N GLY A 109 -43.13 -9.69 -41.89
CA GLY A 109 -43.45 -10.50 -40.72
C GLY A 109 -44.85 -11.13 -40.71
N ILE A 110 -45.79 -10.67 -41.57
CA ILE A 110 -47.07 -11.36 -41.71
C ILE A 110 -46.95 -12.40 -42.82
N GLN A 111 -47.22 -13.67 -42.48
CA GLN A 111 -47.19 -14.79 -43.43
C GLN A 111 -48.55 -14.99 -44.11
N GLY A 112 -49.63 -14.79 -43.40
CA GLY A 112 -50.97 -15.01 -43.92
C GLY A 112 -52.02 -14.18 -43.22
N LEU A 113 -53.05 -13.82 -44.02
CA LEU A 113 -54.25 -13.15 -43.56
C LEU A 113 -55.47 -14.04 -43.91
N PHE A 114 -56.41 -14.13 -42.96
CA PHE A 114 -57.58 -14.99 -43.11
C PHE A 114 -58.81 -14.29 -42.59
N ILE A 115 -59.95 -14.60 -43.17
CA ILE A 115 -61.29 -14.19 -42.71
C ILE A 115 -62.11 -15.46 -42.51
N PHE A 116 -62.71 -15.59 -41.32
CA PHE A 116 -63.59 -16.66 -40.95
C PHE A 116 -65.00 -16.13 -40.68
N ASP A 117 -66.03 -16.87 -41.09
CA ASP A 117 -67.42 -16.56 -40.76
C ASP A 117 -67.77 -16.87 -39.30
N ALA A 118 -68.99 -16.57 -38.87
CA ALA A 118 -69.48 -16.84 -37.50
C ALA A 118 -69.46 -18.32 -37.09
N LYS A 119 -69.36 -19.23 -38.07
CA LYS A 119 -69.30 -20.71 -37.85
C LYS A 119 -67.82 -21.18 -37.93
N GLY A 120 -66.83 -20.31 -38.17
CA GLY A 120 -65.46 -20.68 -38.31
C GLY A 120 -65.03 -21.18 -39.67
N ASN A 121 -65.89 -21.10 -40.70
CA ASN A 121 -65.52 -21.47 -42.06
C ASN A 121 -64.66 -20.43 -42.71
N TRP A 122 -63.76 -20.82 -43.57
CA TRP A 122 -62.90 -19.95 -44.33
C TRP A 122 -63.66 -19.16 -45.39
N VAL A 123 -63.64 -17.85 -45.30
CA VAL A 123 -64.26 -16.94 -46.27
C VAL A 123 -63.27 -16.49 -47.29
N ALA A 124 -62.12 -16.00 -46.86
CA ALA A 124 -61.03 -15.55 -47.70
C ALA A 124 -59.68 -15.81 -47.01
N ASN A 125 -58.61 -15.95 -47.78
CA ASN A 125 -57.25 -16.04 -47.31
C ASN A 125 -56.26 -15.46 -48.31
N SER A 126 -55.05 -15.12 -47.87
CA SER A 126 -54.00 -14.50 -48.70
C SER A 126 -53.20 -15.49 -49.55
N PHE A 127 -53.43 -16.79 -49.41
CA PHE A 127 -52.66 -17.80 -50.16
C PHE A 127 -53.32 -18.08 -51.52
N ALA A 128 -52.49 -18.28 -52.54
CA ALA A 128 -52.95 -18.55 -53.91
C ALA A 128 -53.69 -19.90 -54.05
N GLN A 129 -53.50 -20.80 -53.13
CA GLN A 129 -54.23 -22.06 -53.08
C GLN A 129 -55.66 -21.79 -52.61
N GLY A 130 -56.66 -22.19 -53.41
CA GLY A 130 -58.06 -21.92 -53.19
C GLY A 130 -58.57 -22.25 -51.80
N ILE A 131 -59.77 -21.76 -51.48
CA ILE A 131 -60.39 -21.94 -50.18
C ILE A 131 -60.59 -23.42 -49.97
N GLN A 132 -59.81 -24.01 -49.08
CA GLN A 132 -60.02 -25.37 -48.64
C GLN A 132 -61.21 -25.35 -47.67
N THR A 133 -62.04 -26.40 -47.70
CA THR A 133 -63.15 -26.62 -46.77
C THR A 133 -62.62 -26.92 -45.35
N LYS A 134 -61.85 -25.95 -44.80
CA LYS A 134 -61.33 -26.04 -43.43
C LYS A 134 -62.18 -25.16 -42.52
N ASN A 135 -62.30 -25.57 -41.27
CA ASN A 135 -62.98 -24.82 -40.24
C ASN A 135 -62.02 -24.57 -39.06
N ASN A 136 -62.08 -23.40 -38.49
CA ASN A 136 -61.25 -23.01 -37.37
C ASN A 136 -62.04 -22.66 -36.10
N SER A 137 -63.26 -23.07 -35.99
CA SER A 137 -64.14 -22.87 -34.83
C SER A 137 -63.60 -23.50 -33.53
N ASP A 138 -62.70 -24.49 -33.63
CA ASP A 138 -62.04 -25.19 -32.53
C ASP A 138 -60.74 -24.46 -32.06
N ARG A 139 -60.28 -23.45 -32.78
CA ARG A 139 -59.07 -22.70 -32.42
C ARG A 139 -59.32 -21.72 -31.28
N ALA A 140 -58.36 -21.64 -30.33
CA ALA A 140 -58.48 -20.81 -29.13
C ALA A 140 -58.77 -19.34 -29.46
N TYR A 141 -58.13 -18.76 -30.49
CA TYR A 141 -58.38 -17.38 -30.94
C TYR A 141 -59.79 -17.16 -31.47
N PHE A 142 -60.39 -18.18 -32.15
CA PHE A 142 -61.76 -18.11 -32.63
C PHE A 142 -62.74 -18.17 -31.46
N ILE A 143 -62.57 -19.13 -30.54
CA ILE A 143 -63.38 -19.32 -29.35
C ILE A 143 -63.34 -18.03 -28.49
N TYR A 144 -62.15 -17.42 -28.34
CA TYR A 144 -62.01 -16.17 -27.61
C TYR A 144 -62.93 -15.08 -28.16
N HIS A 145 -62.93 -14.82 -29.46
CA HIS A 145 -63.75 -13.77 -30.08
C HIS A 145 -65.22 -14.11 -30.17
N ARG A 146 -65.58 -15.37 -30.23
CA ARG A 146 -66.96 -15.81 -30.15
C ARG A 146 -67.57 -15.52 -28.78
N ASP A 147 -66.79 -15.79 -27.73
CA ASP A 147 -67.25 -15.76 -26.35
C ASP A 147 -67.01 -14.38 -25.66
N ASN A 148 -66.26 -13.47 -26.29
CA ASN A 148 -65.95 -12.11 -25.78
C ASN A 148 -66.35 -11.07 -26.81
N THR A 149 -66.94 -9.97 -26.32
CA THR A 149 -67.33 -8.80 -27.12
C THR A 149 -66.24 -7.77 -27.34
N SER A 150 -65.03 -8.00 -26.81
CA SER A 150 -63.91 -7.10 -26.96
C SER A 150 -63.49 -6.98 -28.44
N GLN A 151 -63.41 -5.71 -28.89
CA GLN A 151 -62.86 -5.40 -30.22
C GLN A 151 -61.34 -5.21 -30.22
N ALA A 152 -60.69 -5.38 -29.06
CA ALA A 152 -59.24 -5.33 -28.99
C ALA A 152 -58.59 -6.55 -29.72
N ILE A 153 -57.39 -6.31 -30.18
CA ILE A 153 -56.55 -7.37 -30.75
C ILE A 153 -56.35 -8.50 -29.70
N HIS A 154 -56.45 -9.73 -30.13
CA HIS A 154 -56.09 -10.91 -29.31
C HIS A 154 -54.86 -11.58 -29.89
N ILE A 155 -53.80 -11.71 -29.05
CA ILE A 155 -52.57 -12.41 -29.37
C ILE A 155 -52.62 -13.77 -28.68
N GLY A 156 -52.71 -14.82 -29.48
CA GLY A 156 -52.82 -16.17 -28.97
C GLY A 156 -51.47 -16.87 -28.78
N SER A 157 -51.46 -17.98 -28.06
CA SER A 157 -50.30 -18.86 -27.93
C SER A 157 -49.90 -19.43 -29.30
N ILE A 158 -48.64 -19.86 -29.42
CA ILE A 158 -48.13 -20.49 -30.64
C ILE A 158 -48.98 -21.70 -31.02
N VAL A 159 -49.32 -21.77 -32.28
CA VAL A 159 -50.03 -22.91 -32.87
C VAL A 159 -49.40 -23.32 -34.21
N GLU A 160 -49.58 -24.58 -34.58
CA GLU A 160 -49.21 -25.03 -35.93
C GLU A 160 -50.26 -24.55 -36.94
N SER A 161 -49.74 -23.91 -38.00
CA SER A 161 -50.57 -23.41 -39.11
C SER A 161 -51.18 -24.56 -39.91
N ARG A 162 -52.50 -24.53 -40.08
CA ARG A 162 -53.19 -25.50 -40.93
C ARG A 162 -52.88 -25.34 -42.44
N THR A 163 -52.27 -24.24 -42.81
CA THR A 163 -51.93 -23.92 -44.18
C THR A 163 -50.50 -24.32 -44.53
N THR A 164 -49.54 -23.94 -43.67
CA THR A 164 -48.11 -24.09 -43.95
C THR A 164 -47.46 -25.21 -43.15
N GLY A 165 -48.09 -25.68 -42.05
CA GLY A 165 -47.47 -26.58 -41.09
C GLY A 165 -46.43 -25.93 -40.16
N GLU A 166 -46.15 -24.64 -40.30
CA GLU A 166 -45.20 -23.94 -39.48
C GLU A 166 -45.80 -23.45 -38.18
N LEU A 167 -44.94 -23.20 -37.17
CA LEU A 167 -45.35 -22.60 -35.93
C LEU A 167 -45.57 -21.09 -36.14
N ILE A 168 -46.78 -20.64 -35.79
CA ILE A 168 -47.21 -19.26 -35.96
C ILE A 168 -47.74 -18.68 -34.65
N ILE A 169 -47.61 -17.35 -34.52
CA ILE A 169 -48.28 -16.54 -33.53
C ILE A 169 -49.56 -16.02 -34.16
N PRO A 170 -50.76 -16.47 -33.70
CA PRO A 170 -52.03 -16.00 -34.23
C PRO A 170 -52.40 -14.66 -33.60
N ILE A 171 -52.66 -13.68 -34.46
CA ILE A 171 -53.14 -12.34 -34.08
C ILE A 171 -54.52 -12.19 -34.66
N SER A 172 -55.50 -11.96 -33.85
CA SER A 172 -56.88 -12.03 -34.29
C SER A 172 -57.72 -10.86 -33.79
N ARG A 173 -58.76 -10.55 -34.56
CA ARG A 173 -59.74 -9.52 -34.25
C ARG A 173 -61.13 -9.97 -34.54
N ARG A 174 -62.09 -9.61 -33.65
CA ARG A 174 -63.50 -9.87 -33.82
C ARG A 174 -64.06 -9.05 -35.00
N ILE A 175 -64.86 -9.69 -35.83
CA ILE A 175 -65.68 -9.03 -36.86
C ILE A 175 -67.11 -9.04 -36.32
N GLU A 176 -67.72 -7.86 -36.40
CA GLU A 176 -69.15 -7.65 -36.04
C GLU A 176 -69.95 -7.27 -37.24
N SER A 177 -71.19 -7.70 -37.27
CA SER A 177 -72.17 -7.21 -38.22
C SER A 177 -72.63 -5.80 -37.85
N SER A 178 -73.36 -5.09 -38.74
CA SER A 178 -73.88 -3.76 -38.51
C SER A 178 -74.81 -3.64 -37.25
N ASP A 179 -75.35 -4.74 -36.81
CA ASP A 179 -76.19 -4.83 -35.59
C ASP A 179 -75.38 -5.18 -34.31
N GLY A 180 -74.04 -5.26 -34.39
CA GLY A 180 -73.16 -5.59 -33.29
C GLY A 180 -73.04 -7.07 -32.95
N THR A 181 -73.71 -7.95 -33.73
CA THR A 181 -73.61 -9.41 -33.54
C THR A 181 -72.29 -9.96 -34.07
N PHE A 182 -71.84 -11.12 -33.49
CA PHE A 182 -70.62 -11.78 -33.94
C PHE A 182 -70.77 -12.31 -35.38
N ALA A 183 -69.96 -11.74 -36.30
CA ALA A 183 -69.98 -12.09 -37.72
C ALA A 183 -68.80 -13.00 -38.11
N GLY A 184 -67.75 -13.02 -37.29
CA GLY A 184 -66.57 -13.85 -37.60
C GLY A 184 -65.28 -13.35 -36.97
N VAL A 185 -64.15 -13.79 -37.49
CA VAL A 185 -62.79 -13.43 -37.03
C VAL A 185 -61.88 -13.13 -38.20
N ALA A 186 -61.17 -12.02 -38.12
CA ALA A 186 -60.03 -11.71 -38.96
C ALA A 186 -58.74 -12.17 -38.23
N LEU A 187 -57.87 -12.90 -38.94
CA LEU A 187 -56.64 -13.48 -38.39
C LEU A 187 -55.43 -13.06 -39.24
N ALA A 188 -54.39 -12.62 -38.60
CA ALA A 188 -53.04 -12.52 -39.13
C ALA A 188 -52.14 -13.58 -38.47
N THR A 189 -51.28 -14.18 -39.27
CA THR A 189 -50.32 -15.18 -38.78
C THR A 189 -48.90 -14.68 -38.93
N ILE A 190 -48.15 -14.66 -37.84
CA ILE A 190 -46.74 -14.31 -37.84
C ILE A 190 -45.93 -15.57 -37.58
N PRO A 191 -45.01 -15.98 -38.49
CA PRO A 191 -44.16 -17.13 -38.23
C PRO A 191 -43.26 -16.88 -37.02
N VAL A 192 -43.13 -17.86 -36.14
CA VAL A 192 -42.16 -17.79 -35.03
C VAL A 192 -40.73 -17.54 -35.56
N ALA A 193 -40.40 -18.14 -36.70
CA ALA A 193 -39.15 -17.99 -37.41
C ALA A 193 -38.81 -16.51 -37.76
N TYR A 194 -39.82 -15.64 -37.92
CA TYR A 194 -39.59 -14.21 -38.14
C TYR A 194 -38.80 -13.56 -37.00
N PHE A 195 -39.25 -13.72 -35.78
CA PHE A 195 -38.57 -13.20 -34.60
C PHE A 195 -37.27 -13.95 -34.35
N GLN A 196 -37.22 -15.26 -34.54
CA GLN A 196 -36.02 -16.07 -34.39
C GLN A 196 -34.92 -15.64 -35.34
N SER A 197 -35.25 -15.27 -36.60
CA SER A 197 -34.29 -14.79 -37.60
C SER A 197 -33.67 -13.44 -37.20
N PHE A 198 -34.44 -12.57 -36.55
CA PHE A 198 -33.94 -11.34 -35.96
C PHE A 198 -33.02 -11.64 -34.79
N PHE A 199 -33.43 -12.49 -33.85
CA PHE A 199 -32.63 -12.86 -32.68
C PHE A 199 -31.29 -13.51 -33.06
N LYS A 200 -31.26 -14.28 -34.18
CA LYS A 200 -30.00 -14.86 -34.70
C LYS A 200 -28.96 -13.80 -35.12
N ARG A 201 -29.42 -12.64 -35.54
CA ARG A 201 -28.52 -11.51 -35.98
C ARG A 201 -28.02 -10.68 -34.82
N VAL A 202 -28.62 -10.80 -33.63
CA VAL A 202 -28.17 -10.11 -32.43
C VAL A 202 -26.91 -10.80 -31.92
N ASP A 203 -25.87 -10.00 -31.68
CA ASP A 203 -24.64 -10.52 -31.07
C ASP A 203 -24.87 -10.73 -29.57
N ILE A 204 -25.02 -11.96 -29.21
CA ILE A 204 -25.17 -12.42 -27.82
C ILE A 204 -24.36 -13.72 -27.66
N ASP A 205 -23.84 -13.94 -26.47
CA ASP A 205 -23.00 -15.10 -26.17
C ASP A 205 -23.72 -16.45 -26.43
N ASN A 206 -22.93 -17.56 -26.44
CA ASN A 206 -23.46 -18.89 -26.72
C ASN A 206 -24.49 -19.37 -25.69
N ASP A 207 -24.35 -18.94 -24.43
CA ASP A 207 -25.29 -19.25 -23.36
C ASP A 207 -26.35 -18.15 -23.17
N GLY A 208 -26.31 -17.14 -24.03
CA GLY A 208 -27.26 -16.03 -24.02
C GLY A 208 -28.64 -16.45 -24.47
N VAL A 209 -29.66 -15.73 -24.02
CA VAL A 209 -31.05 -16.00 -24.37
C VAL A 209 -31.78 -14.72 -24.74
N ILE A 210 -32.63 -14.78 -25.77
CA ILE A 210 -33.58 -13.73 -26.10
C ILE A 210 -34.94 -14.40 -26.26
N PHE A 211 -35.99 -13.85 -25.70
CA PHE A 211 -37.33 -14.39 -25.89
C PHE A 211 -38.41 -13.31 -25.86
N LEU A 212 -39.52 -13.64 -26.51
CA LEU A 212 -40.82 -12.99 -26.35
C LEU A 212 -41.76 -13.98 -25.73
N ALA A 213 -42.58 -13.56 -24.77
CA ALA A 213 -43.59 -14.38 -24.15
C ALA A 213 -44.84 -13.56 -23.87
N LEU A 214 -45.99 -14.20 -23.76
CA LEU A 214 -47.18 -13.59 -23.22
C LEU A 214 -47.04 -13.30 -21.71
N ASP A 215 -47.80 -12.36 -21.18
CA ASP A 215 -47.84 -12.04 -19.74
C ASP A 215 -48.09 -13.27 -18.85
N LYS A 216 -48.77 -14.29 -19.37
CA LYS A 216 -49.00 -15.55 -18.70
C LYS A 216 -47.84 -16.54 -18.74
N GLY A 217 -46.69 -16.12 -19.32
CA GLY A 217 -45.48 -16.92 -19.41
C GLY A 217 -45.43 -17.91 -20.56
N GLU A 218 -46.32 -17.82 -21.54
CA GLU A 218 -46.30 -18.65 -22.73
C GLU A 218 -45.31 -18.06 -23.75
N LEU A 219 -44.32 -18.85 -24.17
CA LEU A 219 -43.29 -18.41 -25.10
C LEU A 219 -43.89 -18.14 -26.50
N LEU A 220 -43.52 -17.03 -27.12
CA LEU A 220 -43.86 -16.66 -28.50
C LEU A 220 -42.67 -16.83 -29.45
N ALA A 221 -41.48 -16.52 -29.02
CA ALA A 221 -40.24 -16.75 -29.76
C ALA A 221 -39.07 -16.85 -28.78
N ARG A 222 -38.07 -17.64 -29.10
CA ARG A 222 -36.88 -17.80 -28.28
C ARG A 222 -35.64 -18.10 -29.10
N ARG A 223 -34.48 -17.58 -28.66
CA ARG A 223 -33.14 -18.02 -29.03
C ARG A 223 -32.37 -18.39 -27.76
N PRO A 224 -31.63 -19.52 -27.69
CA PRO A 224 -31.56 -20.56 -28.70
C PRO A 224 -32.93 -21.27 -28.85
N THR A 225 -33.18 -21.77 -30.05
CA THR A 225 -34.39 -22.50 -30.35
C THR A 225 -34.25 -23.93 -29.80
N VAL A 226 -35.18 -24.32 -28.95
CA VAL A 226 -35.31 -25.69 -28.44
C VAL A 226 -36.78 -26.06 -28.60
N ASP A 227 -37.09 -26.93 -29.55
CA ASP A 227 -38.47 -27.23 -29.94
C ASP A 227 -39.33 -27.69 -28.74
N ALA A 228 -38.74 -28.48 -27.85
CA ALA A 228 -39.44 -28.94 -26.64
C ALA A 228 -39.77 -27.79 -25.66
N LEU A 229 -39.09 -26.64 -25.76
CA LEU A 229 -39.31 -25.49 -24.87
C LEU A 229 -40.35 -24.51 -25.43
N MET A 230 -40.65 -24.56 -26.72
CA MET A 230 -41.62 -23.64 -27.34
C MET A 230 -43.04 -23.81 -26.79
N THR A 231 -43.35 -24.96 -26.23
CA THR A 231 -44.64 -25.25 -25.56
C THR A 231 -44.54 -25.09 -24.03
N THR A 232 -43.39 -24.73 -23.51
CA THR A 232 -43.18 -24.63 -22.05
C THR A 232 -43.68 -23.27 -21.53
N ASN A 233 -44.45 -23.32 -20.46
CA ASN A 233 -44.86 -22.12 -19.75
C ASN A 233 -43.80 -21.72 -18.70
N ILE A 234 -43.26 -20.50 -18.81
CA ILE A 234 -42.20 -19.96 -17.94
C ILE A 234 -42.73 -19.00 -16.87
N SER A 235 -44.04 -19.01 -16.60
CA SER A 235 -44.67 -18.13 -15.58
C SER A 235 -44.12 -18.30 -14.17
N LYS A 236 -43.55 -19.46 -13.86
CA LYS A 236 -42.90 -19.75 -12.57
C LYS A 236 -41.50 -19.17 -12.46
N GLY A 237 -40.93 -18.65 -13.56
CA GLY A 237 -39.62 -18.00 -13.55
C GLY A 237 -39.68 -16.65 -12.84
N ASP A 238 -38.54 -16.24 -12.22
CA ASP A 238 -38.47 -15.05 -11.40
C ASP A 238 -38.90 -13.77 -12.14
N ILE A 239 -38.69 -13.67 -13.45
CA ILE A 239 -39.13 -12.51 -14.25
C ILE A 239 -40.65 -12.33 -14.08
N PHE A 240 -41.43 -13.40 -14.25
CA PHE A 240 -42.89 -13.33 -14.21
C PHE A 240 -43.47 -13.36 -12.80
N SER A 241 -42.87 -14.13 -11.90
CA SER A 241 -43.39 -14.34 -10.55
C SER A 241 -42.97 -13.27 -9.57
N ARG A 242 -41.80 -12.69 -9.75
CA ARG A 242 -41.19 -11.76 -8.76
C ARG A 242 -41.02 -10.35 -9.27
N TYR A 243 -40.56 -10.15 -10.52
CA TYR A 243 -40.17 -8.83 -11.00
C TYR A 243 -41.32 -8.09 -11.74
N LEU A 244 -41.96 -8.72 -12.70
CA LEU A 244 -43.05 -8.12 -13.48
C LEU A 244 -44.28 -7.65 -12.66
N PRO A 245 -44.63 -8.24 -11.51
CA PRO A 245 -45.70 -7.72 -10.67
C PRO A 245 -45.39 -6.35 -10.05
N HIS A 246 -44.09 -5.97 -9.97
CA HIS A 246 -43.65 -4.73 -9.33
C HIS A 246 -43.16 -3.68 -10.32
N SER A 247 -42.71 -4.08 -11.51
CA SER A 247 -42.19 -3.15 -12.51
C SER A 247 -42.29 -3.74 -13.91
N ASP A 248 -42.77 -2.95 -14.86
CA ASP A 248 -42.90 -3.34 -16.27
C ASP A 248 -41.53 -3.49 -16.96
N SER A 249 -40.44 -3.02 -16.37
CA SER A 249 -39.10 -3.18 -16.93
C SER A 249 -38.04 -3.19 -15.83
N GLY A 250 -36.94 -3.87 -16.07
CA GLY A 250 -35.83 -3.92 -15.12
C GLY A 250 -34.71 -4.83 -15.56
N THR A 251 -33.69 -4.91 -14.71
CA THR A 251 -32.57 -5.84 -14.86
C THR A 251 -32.40 -6.64 -13.58
N ALA A 252 -32.07 -7.92 -13.68
CA ALA A 252 -31.85 -8.79 -12.53
C ALA A 252 -30.88 -9.93 -12.87
N ILE A 253 -30.18 -10.43 -11.85
CA ILE A 253 -29.38 -11.65 -11.99
C ILE A 253 -30.27 -12.80 -11.55
N ILE A 254 -30.53 -13.72 -12.47
CA ILE A 254 -31.54 -14.80 -12.29
C ILE A 254 -30.96 -16.11 -12.78
N LYS A 255 -31.17 -17.15 -11.99
CA LYS A 255 -30.94 -18.52 -12.44
C LYS A 255 -32.17 -19.01 -13.23
N SER A 256 -31.97 -19.31 -14.50
CA SER A 256 -33.05 -19.74 -15.41
C SER A 256 -33.68 -21.04 -14.96
N VAL A 257 -35.01 -21.06 -14.90
CA VAL A 257 -35.81 -22.28 -14.59
C VAL A 257 -35.79 -23.31 -15.71
N VAL A 258 -35.33 -22.90 -16.90
CA VAL A 258 -35.34 -23.72 -18.12
C VAL A 258 -34.09 -24.59 -18.23
N ASP A 259 -32.92 -23.98 -18.02
CA ASP A 259 -31.61 -24.60 -18.24
C ASP A 259 -30.66 -24.50 -17.05
N GLY A 260 -31.07 -23.83 -15.97
CA GLY A 260 -30.30 -23.70 -14.74
C GLY A 260 -29.12 -22.73 -14.85
N VAL A 261 -28.93 -22.06 -15.99
CA VAL A 261 -27.82 -21.09 -16.19
C VAL A 261 -28.14 -19.77 -15.51
N GLU A 262 -27.17 -19.25 -14.77
CA GLU A 262 -27.28 -17.94 -14.15
C GLU A 262 -26.95 -16.86 -15.19
N ARG A 263 -27.86 -15.90 -15.34
CA ARG A 263 -27.72 -14.81 -16.33
C ARG A 263 -28.07 -13.46 -15.75
N ILE A 264 -27.48 -12.43 -16.32
CA ILE A 264 -27.91 -11.05 -16.14
C ILE A 264 -29.00 -10.82 -17.16
N TYR A 265 -30.25 -10.70 -16.69
CA TYR A 265 -31.42 -10.46 -17.52
C TYR A 265 -31.80 -8.99 -17.52
N ALA A 266 -32.29 -8.54 -18.69
CA ALA A 266 -33.21 -7.41 -18.77
C ALA A 266 -34.57 -7.95 -19.22
N TYR A 267 -35.64 -7.29 -18.82
CA TYR A 267 -37.01 -7.60 -19.23
C TYR A 267 -37.80 -6.31 -19.39
N ARG A 268 -38.80 -6.36 -20.28
CA ARG A 268 -39.72 -5.23 -20.50
C ARG A 268 -41.07 -5.76 -21.00
N ARG A 269 -42.16 -5.29 -20.39
CA ARG A 269 -43.53 -5.49 -20.87
C ARG A 269 -43.83 -4.48 -21.95
N LEU A 270 -44.41 -4.90 -23.06
CA LEU A 270 -44.79 -4.02 -24.16
C LEU A 270 -46.04 -3.23 -23.77
N SER A 271 -45.98 -1.92 -23.83
CA SER A 271 -47.11 -1.06 -23.47
C SER A 271 -48.31 -1.32 -24.37
N GLY A 272 -49.46 -1.63 -23.75
CA GLY A 272 -50.72 -1.89 -24.46
C GLY A 272 -50.84 -3.26 -25.09
N LEU A 273 -49.84 -4.13 -24.94
CA LEU A 273 -49.86 -5.50 -25.45
C LEU A 273 -49.48 -6.52 -24.34
N PRO A 274 -50.12 -7.70 -24.29
CA PRO A 274 -49.82 -8.69 -23.28
C PRO A 274 -48.55 -9.48 -23.59
N ILE A 275 -47.44 -8.79 -23.92
CA ILE A 275 -46.18 -9.37 -24.34
C ILE A 275 -45.05 -8.84 -23.46
N VAL A 276 -44.14 -9.73 -23.10
CA VAL A 276 -42.88 -9.43 -22.40
C VAL A 276 -41.72 -9.82 -23.30
N ALA A 277 -40.84 -8.87 -23.53
CA ALA A 277 -39.53 -9.11 -24.15
C ALA A 277 -38.48 -9.26 -23.05
N ALA A 278 -37.61 -10.24 -23.17
CA ALA A 278 -36.49 -10.40 -22.27
C ALA A 278 -35.26 -10.95 -22.99
N ALA A 279 -34.08 -10.53 -22.46
CA ALA A 279 -32.80 -11.06 -22.90
C ALA A 279 -31.89 -11.27 -21.68
N GLY A 280 -31.03 -12.27 -21.77
CA GLY A 280 -30.08 -12.58 -20.69
C GLY A 280 -28.73 -13.01 -21.26
N ILE A 281 -27.64 -12.55 -20.67
CA ILE A 281 -26.28 -12.99 -20.96
C ILE A 281 -25.71 -13.75 -19.80
N SER A 282 -24.87 -14.75 -20.06
CA SER A 282 -24.32 -15.64 -19.04
C SER A 282 -23.43 -14.87 -18.07
N TYR A 283 -23.75 -14.96 -16.77
CA TYR A 283 -22.91 -14.39 -15.70
C TYR A 283 -21.47 -14.92 -15.79
N GLN A 284 -21.31 -16.21 -16.04
CA GLN A 284 -20.01 -16.84 -16.14
C GLN A 284 -19.19 -16.28 -17.32
N GLN A 285 -19.80 -16.06 -18.47
CA GLN A 285 -19.11 -15.50 -19.63
C GLN A 285 -18.74 -14.04 -19.46
N VAL A 286 -19.57 -13.23 -18.80
CA VAL A 286 -19.25 -11.84 -18.45
C VAL A 286 -18.01 -11.79 -17.55
N PHE A 287 -17.87 -12.76 -16.63
CA PHE A 287 -16.76 -12.79 -15.68
C PHE A 287 -15.55 -13.61 -16.14
N ALA A 288 -15.62 -14.42 -17.18
CA ALA A 288 -14.48 -15.21 -17.66
C ALA A 288 -13.24 -14.36 -18.00
N PRO A 289 -13.34 -13.22 -18.75
CA PRO A 289 -12.20 -12.35 -18.99
C PRO A 289 -11.73 -11.62 -17.72
N TRP A 290 -12.64 -11.37 -16.76
CA TRP A 290 -12.32 -10.72 -15.50
C TRP A 290 -11.47 -11.62 -14.61
N TRP A 291 -11.71 -12.90 -14.55
CA TRP A 291 -10.89 -13.85 -13.81
C TRP A 291 -9.45 -13.91 -14.33
N SER A 292 -9.26 -13.85 -15.65
CA SER A 292 -7.93 -13.73 -16.26
C SER A 292 -7.22 -12.45 -15.81
N TYR A 293 -7.93 -11.32 -15.84
CA TYR A 293 -7.40 -10.03 -15.34
C TYR A 293 -7.03 -10.10 -13.85
N VAL A 294 -7.89 -10.67 -13.00
CA VAL A 294 -7.62 -10.86 -11.57
C VAL A 294 -6.34 -11.68 -11.36
N PHE A 295 -6.22 -12.81 -12.05
CA PHE A 295 -5.04 -13.67 -11.96
C PHE A 295 -3.74 -12.92 -12.33
N HIS A 296 -3.75 -12.20 -13.45
CA HIS A 296 -2.59 -11.39 -13.85
C HIS A 296 -2.26 -10.29 -12.84
N SER A 297 -3.28 -9.57 -12.37
CA SER A 297 -3.09 -8.50 -11.37
C SER A 297 -2.53 -9.04 -10.05
N MET A 298 -3.02 -10.17 -9.57
CA MET A 298 -2.50 -10.83 -8.38
C MET A 298 -1.06 -11.31 -8.56
N THR A 299 -0.71 -11.83 -9.74
CA THR A 299 0.66 -12.27 -10.05
C THR A 299 1.62 -11.08 -10.05
N VAL A 300 1.25 -9.98 -10.71
CA VAL A 300 2.07 -8.74 -10.72
C VAL A 300 2.23 -8.19 -9.30
N MET A 301 1.15 -8.15 -8.52
CA MET A 301 1.19 -7.69 -7.13
C MET A 301 2.12 -8.58 -6.28
N ALA A 302 2.04 -9.89 -6.42
CA ALA A 302 2.91 -10.83 -5.70
C ALA A 302 4.40 -10.60 -6.04
N VAL A 303 4.73 -10.36 -7.31
CA VAL A 303 6.09 -10.04 -7.76
C VAL A 303 6.57 -8.71 -7.14
N ILE A 304 5.74 -7.68 -7.12
CA ILE A 304 6.07 -6.38 -6.51
C ILE A 304 6.33 -6.54 -5.01
N ILE A 305 5.45 -7.24 -4.29
CA ILE A 305 5.62 -7.49 -2.84
C ILE A 305 6.92 -8.27 -2.58
N LEU A 306 7.21 -9.29 -3.37
CA LEU A 306 8.46 -10.06 -3.25
C LEU A 306 9.68 -9.17 -3.50
N ALA A 307 9.66 -8.34 -4.53
CA ALA A 307 10.74 -7.40 -4.82
C ALA A 307 10.97 -6.39 -3.68
N LEU A 308 9.89 -5.84 -3.12
CA LEU A 308 9.94 -4.94 -1.97
C LEU A 308 10.50 -5.64 -0.72
N ALA A 309 10.10 -6.89 -0.47
CA ALA A 309 10.61 -7.69 0.65
C ALA A 309 12.11 -7.99 0.50
N LEU A 310 12.56 -8.34 -0.71
CA LEU A 310 13.98 -8.57 -1.01
C LEU A 310 14.80 -7.29 -0.84
N LEU A 311 14.32 -6.17 -1.41
CA LEU A 311 14.98 -4.87 -1.27
C LEU A 311 15.05 -4.44 0.20
N GLY A 312 13.95 -4.60 0.94
CA GLY A 312 13.90 -4.33 2.38
C GLY A 312 14.89 -5.18 3.17
N GLY A 313 14.99 -6.46 2.85
CA GLY A 313 15.96 -7.38 3.45
C GLY A 313 17.42 -7.01 3.16
N LEU A 314 17.72 -6.58 1.93
CA LEU A 314 19.05 -6.10 1.56
C LEU A 314 19.40 -4.79 2.31
N LEU A 315 18.50 -3.82 2.32
CA LEU A 315 18.69 -2.57 3.05
C LEU A 315 18.87 -2.80 4.55
N TYR A 316 18.05 -3.69 5.12
CA TYR A 316 18.19 -4.07 6.53
C TYR A 316 19.59 -4.65 6.84
N ARG A 317 20.08 -5.56 5.99
CA ARG A 317 21.43 -6.13 6.13
C ARG A 317 22.52 -5.06 6.03
N GLN A 318 22.41 -4.12 5.07
CA GLN A 318 23.37 -3.02 4.92
C GLN A 318 23.39 -2.12 6.16
N ILE A 319 22.22 -1.77 6.71
CA ILE A 319 22.14 -0.97 7.93
C ILE A 319 22.82 -1.69 9.09
N GLN A 320 22.60 -2.98 9.27
CA GLN A 320 23.25 -3.75 10.33
C GLN A 320 24.78 -3.81 10.17
N GLN A 321 25.27 -3.97 8.96
CA GLN A 321 26.72 -3.95 8.68
C GLN A 321 27.36 -2.58 8.99
N LEU A 322 26.70 -1.49 8.61
CA LEU A 322 27.16 -0.14 8.90
C LEU A 322 27.26 0.12 10.41
N LEU A 323 26.28 -0.35 11.19
CA LEU A 323 26.26 -0.20 12.64
C LEU A 323 27.38 -0.96 13.33
N VAL A 324 27.69 -2.16 12.87
CA VAL A 324 28.83 -2.96 13.37
C VAL A 324 30.14 -2.24 13.05
N ALA A 325 30.33 -1.79 11.81
CA ALA A 325 31.54 -1.06 11.40
C ALA A 325 31.74 0.26 12.17
N GLU A 326 30.67 1.00 12.42
CA GLU A 326 30.72 2.24 13.24
C GLU A 326 31.14 1.93 14.68
N SER A 327 30.62 0.86 15.28
CA SER A 327 31.00 0.44 16.64
C SER A 327 32.46 0.00 16.73
N GLU A 328 32.96 -0.72 15.73
CA GLU A 328 34.36 -1.14 15.65
C GLU A 328 35.29 0.07 15.47
N LEU A 329 34.90 1.02 14.62
CA LEU A 329 35.66 2.25 14.41
C LEU A 329 35.79 3.08 15.70
N ASN A 330 34.68 3.26 16.43
CA ASN A 330 34.69 3.99 17.70
C ASN A 330 35.58 3.28 18.73
N ALA A 331 35.50 1.97 18.86
CA ALA A 331 36.36 1.20 19.76
C ALA A 331 37.85 1.29 19.38
N ALA A 332 38.15 1.35 18.08
CA ALA A 332 39.53 1.54 17.60
C ALA A 332 40.01 2.95 17.89
N GLN A 333 39.18 3.98 17.74
CA GLN A 333 39.50 5.37 18.10
C GLN A 333 39.80 5.50 19.60
N ASP A 334 38.98 4.96 20.47
CA ASP A 334 39.18 4.99 21.92
C ASP A 334 40.53 4.34 22.31
N LYS A 335 40.86 3.21 21.70
CA LYS A 335 42.15 2.53 21.90
C LYS A 335 43.33 3.40 21.46
N LEU A 336 43.21 4.04 20.30
CA LEU A 336 44.25 4.94 19.80
C LEU A 336 44.45 6.16 20.71
N GLU A 337 43.36 6.70 21.27
CA GLU A 337 43.41 7.83 22.21
C GLU A 337 44.16 7.45 23.50
N ILE A 338 43.85 6.28 24.07
CA ILE A 338 44.53 5.75 25.27
C ILE A 338 46.05 5.61 24.99
N ILE A 339 46.41 4.96 23.88
CA ILE A 339 47.84 4.79 23.51
C ILE A 339 48.54 6.14 23.30
N ALA A 340 47.83 7.11 22.72
CA ALA A 340 48.42 8.44 22.48
C ALA A 340 48.57 9.30 23.74
N MET A 341 47.89 8.99 24.84
CA MET A 341 47.80 9.79 26.06
C MET A 341 48.52 9.17 27.28
N THR A 342 48.98 7.91 27.21
CA THR A 342 49.68 7.22 28.31
C THR A 342 51.14 6.97 27.96
N ASP A 343 52.00 6.90 28.99
CA ASP A 343 53.39 6.44 28.88
C ASP A 343 53.42 4.90 28.86
N SER A 344 54.06 4.33 27.86
CA SER A 344 54.05 2.86 27.63
C SER A 344 54.78 2.04 28.68
N LEU A 345 55.74 2.64 29.40
CA LEU A 345 56.51 1.98 30.44
C LEU A 345 55.76 2.04 31.80
N THR A 346 55.34 3.23 32.18
CA THR A 346 54.86 3.51 33.55
C THR A 346 53.34 3.51 33.68
N SER A 347 52.62 3.47 32.56
CA SER A 347 51.14 3.57 32.49
C SER A 347 50.59 4.89 33.08
N LEU A 348 51.39 5.82 33.48
CA LEU A 348 50.98 7.18 33.82
C LEU A 348 50.60 7.96 32.58
N ALA A 349 49.99 9.12 32.74
CA ALA A 349 49.82 10.05 31.64
C ALA A 349 51.21 10.39 31.03
N ASN A 350 51.29 10.51 29.71
CA ASN A 350 52.50 10.95 29.07
C ASN A 350 52.57 12.50 29.08
N ARG A 351 53.72 13.04 28.69
CA ARG A 351 53.95 14.49 28.62
C ARG A 351 52.88 15.22 27.82
N ARG A 352 52.44 14.66 26.69
CA ARG A 352 51.38 15.24 25.85
C ARG A 352 50.06 15.37 26.59
N SER A 353 49.68 14.34 27.30
CA SER A 353 48.47 14.33 28.14
C SER A 353 48.57 15.37 29.25
N PHE A 354 49.69 15.45 29.91
CA PHE A 354 49.97 16.47 30.93
C PHE A 354 49.84 17.90 30.37
N ASP A 355 50.46 18.17 29.21
CA ASP A 355 50.42 19.52 28.60
C ASP A 355 48.99 19.94 28.24
N VAL A 356 48.16 19.01 27.75
CA VAL A 356 46.74 19.25 27.46
C VAL A 356 45.97 19.54 28.76
N ALA A 357 46.21 18.73 29.80
CA ALA A 357 45.55 18.87 31.08
C ALA A 357 45.94 20.17 31.80
N LEU A 358 47.22 20.50 31.79
CA LEU A 358 47.73 21.74 32.36
C LEU A 358 47.08 22.98 31.73
N LYS A 359 46.98 23.04 30.40
CA LYS A 359 46.27 24.12 29.72
C LYS A 359 44.82 24.23 30.10
N LYS A 360 44.13 23.08 30.19
CA LYS A 360 42.72 23.01 30.54
C LYS A 360 42.48 23.49 31.98
N GLU A 361 43.23 22.95 32.93
CA GLU A 361 43.09 23.30 34.34
C GLU A 361 43.58 24.70 34.65
N TRP A 362 44.61 25.22 33.92
CA TRP A 362 45.01 26.62 33.98
C TRP A 362 43.86 27.56 33.62
N GLY A 363 43.18 27.29 32.49
CA GLY A 363 42.02 28.08 32.07
C GLY A 363 40.84 27.96 33.03
N ARG A 364 40.68 26.82 33.70
CA ARG A 364 39.64 26.61 34.74
C ARG A 364 39.99 27.41 36.01
N ALA A 365 41.23 27.29 36.50
CA ALA A 365 41.71 28.00 37.70
C ALA A 365 41.69 29.53 37.51
N LEU A 366 42.02 30.03 36.33
CA LEU A 366 41.91 31.45 35.98
C LEU A 366 40.47 31.98 36.10
N ARG A 367 39.52 31.23 35.57
CA ARG A 367 38.08 31.62 35.64
C ARG A 367 37.53 31.56 37.06
N ASN A 368 37.92 30.54 37.82
CA ASN A 368 37.41 30.28 39.16
C ASN A 368 38.21 31.02 40.25
N GLN A 369 39.29 31.71 39.88
CA GLN A 369 40.20 32.32 40.82
C GLN A 369 40.71 31.34 41.89
N SER A 370 40.93 30.09 41.50
CA SER A 370 41.38 29.00 42.36
C SER A 370 42.89 28.77 42.20
N SER A 371 43.51 28.18 43.23
CA SER A 371 44.91 27.81 43.21
C SER A 371 45.14 26.57 42.33
N LEU A 372 46.24 26.50 41.63
CA LEU A 372 46.72 25.37 40.86
C LEU A 372 48.15 25.08 41.25
N ALA A 373 48.47 23.84 41.64
CA ALA A 373 49.85 23.48 41.98
C ALA A 373 50.41 22.46 40.98
N VAL A 374 51.72 22.61 40.76
CA VAL A 374 52.49 21.70 39.94
C VAL A 374 53.68 21.21 40.78
N ILE A 375 53.89 19.90 40.80
CA ILE A 375 55.05 19.27 41.43
C ILE A 375 55.87 18.63 40.29
N LEU A 376 57.09 19.08 40.09
CA LEU A 376 58.03 18.45 39.18
C LEU A 376 59.00 17.59 40.02
N LEU A 377 59.16 16.33 39.66
CA LEU A 377 59.91 15.33 40.43
C LEU A 377 60.99 14.72 39.53
N ASP A 378 62.11 14.37 40.12
CA ASP A 378 63.20 13.69 39.40
C ASP A 378 63.84 12.65 40.36
N ILE A 379 64.15 11.48 39.83
CA ILE A 379 64.80 10.42 40.62
C ILE A 379 66.29 10.77 40.79
N ASP A 380 66.69 10.87 42.05
CA ASP A 380 68.08 11.23 42.39
C ASP A 380 69.07 10.18 41.93
N TRP A 381 70.06 10.64 41.22
CA TRP A 381 71.19 9.82 40.75
C TRP A 381 70.75 8.67 39.83
N PHE A 382 69.62 8.77 39.10
CA PHE A 382 69.07 7.71 38.26
C PHE A 382 70.02 7.29 37.14
N LYS A 383 70.77 8.23 36.58
CA LYS A 383 71.80 7.86 35.60
C LYS A 383 72.84 6.93 36.18
N GLN A 384 73.33 7.17 37.43
CA GLN A 384 74.29 6.29 38.10
C GLN A 384 73.65 4.93 38.44
N TYR A 385 72.37 4.92 38.74
CA TYR A 385 71.61 3.70 38.93
C TYR A 385 71.60 2.82 37.66
N ASN A 386 71.28 3.42 36.52
CA ASN A 386 71.33 2.74 35.21
C ASN A 386 72.72 2.28 34.81
N ASP A 387 73.74 3.12 35.05
CA ASP A 387 75.14 2.78 34.75
C ASP A 387 75.62 1.60 35.59
N HIS A 388 75.10 1.44 36.81
CA HIS A 388 75.48 0.34 37.72
C HIS A 388 74.65 -0.95 37.56
N TYR A 389 73.33 -0.83 37.41
CA TYR A 389 72.38 -1.97 37.42
C TYR A 389 71.93 -2.37 36.01
N GLY A 390 72.11 -1.47 35.03
CA GLY A 390 71.60 -1.66 33.66
C GLY A 390 70.22 -1.03 33.44
N HIS A 391 69.77 -0.96 32.18
CA HIS A 391 68.54 -0.27 31.81
C HIS A 391 67.28 -1.06 32.20
N LEU A 392 67.32 -2.41 32.21
CA LEU A 392 66.12 -3.22 32.60
C LEU A 392 65.74 -2.98 34.08
N PRO A 393 66.66 -3.04 35.07
CA PRO A 393 66.36 -2.66 36.45
C PRO A 393 65.98 -1.19 36.59
N GLY A 394 66.51 -0.32 35.73
CA GLY A 394 66.08 1.09 35.66
C GLY A 394 64.62 1.23 35.23
N ASP A 395 64.20 0.48 34.24
CA ASP A 395 62.80 0.49 33.80
C ASP A 395 61.86 -0.05 34.91
N ASP A 396 62.26 -1.10 35.63
CA ASP A 396 61.52 -1.64 36.81
C ASP A 396 61.43 -0.58 37.90
N CYS A 397 62.52 0.13 38.19
CA CYS A 397 62.54 1.26 39.15
C CYS A 397 61.59 2.38 38.72
N LEU A 398 61.53 2.75 37.46
CA LEU A 398 60.63 3.76 36.95
C LEU A 398 59.16 3.33 37.11
N VAL A 399 58.83 2.06 36.87
CA VAL A 399 57.48 1.52 37.06
C VAL A 399 57.09 1.54 38.55
N GLU A 400 57.98 1.16 39.45
CA GLU A 400 57.72 1.14 40.91
C GLU A 400 57.55 2.58 41.42
N VAL A 401 58.43 3.52 41.06
CA VAL A 401 58.31 4.95 41.41
C VAL A 401 57.02 5.55 40.84
N ALA A 402 56.66 5.26 39.60
CA ALA A 402 55.40 5.70 38.99
C ALA A 402 54.16 5.20 39.79
N ALA A 403 54.17 3.94 40.23
CA ALA A 403 53.09 3.40 41.03
C ALA A 403 52.93 4.13 42.40
N LEU A 404 54.03 4.47 43.05
CA LEU A 404 54.06 5.22 44.32
C LEU A 404 53.57 6.68 44.12
N ILE A 405 53.93 7.30 43.00
CA ILE A 405 53.45 8.62 42.60
C ILE A 405 51.94 8.58 42.38
N ALA A 406 51.45 7.62 41.59
CA ALA A 406 50.00 7.44 41.34
C ALA A 406 49.19 7.27 42.62
N GLN A 407 49.67 6.47 43.57
CA GLN A 407 49.00 6.28 44.86
C GLN A 407 48.99 7.53 45.76
N SER A 408 49.93 8.41 45.55
CA SER A 408 50.07 9.64 46.33
C SER A 408 49.21 10.77 45.75
N ALA A 409 49.08 10.85 44.44
CA ALA A 409 48.19 11.77 43.70
C ALA A 409 46.83 11.08 43.47
N SER A 410 46.03 10.92 44.52
CA SER A 410 44.87 10.01 44.53
C SER A 410 43.50 10.71 44.41
N ARG A 411 43.44 12.02 44.27
CA ARG A 411 42.17 12.74 44.03
C ARG A 411 41.73 12.59 42.60
N PRO A 412 40.42 12.60 42.29
CA PRO A 412 39.89 12.37 40.97
C PRO A 412 40.40 13.34 39.87
N PHE A 413 40.87 14.52 40.25
CA PHE A 413 41.36 15.54 39.34
C PHE A 413 42.88 15.72 39.38
N ASP A 414 43.58 14.99 40.28
CA ASP A 414 45.05 14.99 40.30
C ASP A 414 45.55 14.19 39.08
N ILE A 415 46.56 14.72 38.41
CA ILE A 415 47.15 14.09 37.23
C ILE A 415 48.61 13.85 37.47
N ALA A 416 49.00 12.58 37.53
CA ALA A 416 50.39 12.17 37.56
C ALA A 416 50.83 11.76 36.15
N ALA A 417 51.95 12.24 35.70
CA ALA A 417 52.49 11.98 34.37
C ALA A 417 54.00 11.75 34.40
N ARG A 418 54.49 10.93 33.48
CA ARG A 418 55.93 10.86 33.18
C ARG A 418 56.26 11.97 32.19
N TYR A 419 57.07 12.91 32.63
CA TYR A 419 57.41 14.09 31.83
C TYR A 419 58.50 13.81 30.81
N GLY A 420 59.46 12.93 31.17
CA GLY A 420 60.51 12.44 30.27
C GLY A 420 61.65 11.79 31.03
N GLY A 421 62.24 10.70 30.54
CA GLY A 421 63.33 10.00 31.20
C GLY A 421 62.97 9.56 32.63
N GLU A 422 63.67 10.11 33.63
CA GLU A 422 63.44 9.91 35.06
C GLU A 422 62.59 11.03 35.72
N GLU A 423 62.04 11.95 34.92
CA GLU A 423 61.24 13.08 35.40
C GLU A 423 59.75 12.72 35.42
N PHE A 424 59.09 13.04 36.50
CA PHE A 424 57.63 12.91 36.71
C PHE A 424 57.05 14.27 37.07
N VAL A 425 55.78 14.46 36.77
CA VAL A 425 55.05 15.68 37.11
C VAL A 425 53.67 15.34 37.67
N ILE A 426 53.23 16.09 38.66
CA ILE A 426 51.92 16.00 39.23
C ILE A 426 51.23 17.36 39.10
N LEU A 427 50.03 17.38 38.53
CA LEU A 427 49.14 18.52 38.49
C LEU A 427 48.06 18.36 39.56
N LEU A 428 47.94 19.37 40.41
CA LEU A 428 46.99 19.39 41.53
C LEU A 428 46.06 20.61 41.36
N PRO A 429 44.89 20.42 40.75
CA PRO A 429 43.89 21.49 40.68
C PRO A 429 43.34 21.83 42.08
N GLU A 430 42.94 23.11 42.25
CA GLU A 430 42.31 23.63 43.45
C GLU A 430 43.16 23.37 44.71
N THR A 431 44.49 23.42 44.58
CA THR A 431 45.42 23.08 45.66
C THR A 431 46.38 24.22 45.92
N GLU A 432 46.45 24.71 47.15
CA GLU A 432 47.38 25.72 47.62
C GLU A 432 48.76 25.11 47.90
N LEU A 433 49.77 25.98 48.07
CA LEU A 433 51.15 25.55 48.33
C LEU A 433 51.28 24.56 49.49
N ALA A 434 50.63 24.82 50.59
CA ALA A 434 50.68 23.94 51.78
C ALA A 434 50.17 22.51 51.45
N GLY A 435 49.08 22.42 50.70
CA GLY A 435 48.53 21.15 50.23
C GLY A 435 49.45 20.42 49.24
N ALA A 436 50.05 21.16 48.31
CA ALA A 436 50.99 20.60 47.36
C ALA A 436 52.27 20.08 48.01
N ILE A 437 52.79 20.77 49.01
CA ILE A 437 53.92 20.30 49.84
C ILE A 437 53.59 18.98 50.55
N VAL A 438 52.38 18.83 51.12
CA VAL A 438 51.96 17.58 51.74
C VAL A 438 51.96 16.43 50.72
N VAL A 439 51.45 16.64 49.52
CA VAL A 439 51.46 15.61 48.46
C VAL A 439 52.88 15.29 48.03
N ALA A 440 53.71 16.28 47.79
CA ALA A 440 55.12 16.10 47.40
C ALA A 440 55.91 15.31 48.49
N GLU A 441 55.73 15.69 49.75
CA GLU A 441 56.40 15.02 50.87
C GLU A 441 55.85 13.57 51.07
N LYS A 442 54.58 13.34 50.83
CA LYS A 442 54.04 12.00 50.79
C LYS A 442 54.68 11.14 49.73
N VAL A 443 54.85 11.67 48.51
CA VAL A 443 55.53 10.97 47.39
C VAL A 443 56.99 10.71 47.79
N ARG A 444 57.72 11.74 48.24
CA ARG A 444 59.11 11.59 48.63
C ARG A 444 59.32 10.49 49.69
N ARG A 445 58.50 10.53 50.76
CA ARG A 445 58.57 9.51 51.86
C ARG A 445 58.15 8.13 51.35
N SER A 446 57.16 8.01 50.53
CA SER A 446 56.72 6.70 49.99
C SER A 446 57.85 6.06 49.18
N ILE A 447 58.57 6.81 48.38
CA ILE A 447 59.69 6.30 47.62
C ILE A 447 60.88 5.98 48.51
N GLU A 448 61.21 6.83 49.48
CA GLU A 448 62.23 6.55 50.49
C GLU A 448 61.91 5.29 51.31
N GLN A 449 60.66 5.09 51.70
CA GLN A 449 60.18 3.92 52.45
C GLN A 449 60.16 2.62 51.65
N ALA A 450 60.07 2.72 50.35
CA ALA A 450 60.12 1.56 49.46
C ALA A 450 61.50 0.89 49.45
N GLN A 451 62.55 1.59 49.94
CA GLN A 451 63.89 1.03 50.14
C GLN A 451 64.45 0.38 48.86
N ILE A 452 64.13 0.93 47.71
CA ILE A 452 64.68 0.45 46.43
C ILE A 452 66.20 0.62 46.49
N GLN A 453 66.96 -0.44 46.41
CA GLN A 453 68.40 -0.45 46.61
C GLN A 453 69.14 0.38 45.51
N HIS A 454 70.01 1.28 45.93
CA HIS A 454 70.90 2.07 45.09
C HIS A 454 72.27 2.17 45.71
N SER A 455 73.06 1.16 45.51
CA SER A 455 74.36 0.96 46.22
C SER A 455 75.39 2.08 45.95
N THR A 456 75.24 2.85 44.89
CA THR A 456 76.12 3.96 44.51
C THR A 456 75.62 5.34 44.98
N SER A 457 74.41 5.38 45.59
CA SER A 457 73.90 6.65 46.18
C SER A 457 74.36 6.77 47.61
N ALA A 458 74.42 8.03 48.10
CA ALA A 458 74.84 8.32 49.45
C ALA A 458 73.97 7.71 50.57
N LEU A 459 72.69 7.46 50.26
CA LEU A 459 71.69 6.85 51.19
C LEU A 459 71.53 5.35 50.98
N GLY A 460 72.17 4.76 49.96
CA GLY A 460 72.01 3.35 49.61
C GLY A 460 70.68 2.97 48.98
N ILE A 461 69.79 3.93 48.77
CA ILE A 461 68.42 3.74 48.22
C ILE A 461 68.10 4.81 47.17
N ILE A 462 67.07 4.52 46.41
CA ILE A 462 66.46 5.48 45.49
C ILE A 462 65.73 6.54 46.32
N THR A 463 65.92 7.79 45.97
CA THR A 463 65.23 8.98 46.48
C THR A 463 64.80 9.88 45.36
N ILE A 464 63.97 10.86 45.64
CA ILE A 464 63.55 11.86 44.67
C ILE A 464 63.79 13.28 45.22
N SER A 465 64.09 14.19 44.31
CA SER A 465 64.01 15.61 44.55
C SER A 465 62.76 16.19 43.89
N ALA A 466 62.17 17.21 44.51
CA ALA A 466 60.97 17.81 43.94
C ALA A 466 60.97 19.33 43.99
N GLY A 467 60.48 19.93 42.95
CA GLY A 467 60.14 21.38 42.89
C GLY A 467 58.65 21.57 42.92
N VAL A 468 58.13 22.33 43.86
CA VAL A 468 56.68 22.51 44.08
C VAL A 468 56.32 23.98 43.86
N VAL A 469 55.40 24.20 42.97
CA VAL A 469 54.89 25.56 42.68
C VAL A 469 53.37 25.57 42.82
N ALA A 470 52.86 26.51 43.59
CA ALA A 470 51.44 26.82 43.59
C ALA A 470 51.21 28.23 43.10
N VAL A 471 50.24 28.40 42.24
CA VAL A 471 49.89 29.66 41.60
C VAL A 471 48.40 29.86 41.55
N CYS A 472 47.92 31.04 41.81
CA CYS A 472 46.58 31.47 41.39
C CYS A 472 46.74 32.15 40.02
N PRO A 473 46.28 31.52 38.92
CA PRO A 473 46.44 32.05 37.58
C PRO A 473 45.82 33.45 37.43
N THR A 474 46.56 34.34 36.75
CA THR A 474 46.12 35.69 36.38
C THR A 474 46.48 35.97 34.93
N ASP A 475 45.95 37.02 34.34
CA ASP A 475 46.29 37.42 32.97
C ASP A 475 47.77 37.78 32.77
N LYS A 476 48.51 37.92 33.85
CA LYS A 476 49.96 38.36 33.84
C LYS A 476 50.92 37.17 33.92
N ASN A 477 50.50 35.98 34.24
CA ASN A 477 51.32 34.77 34.33
C ASN A 477 50.85 33.69 33.36
N SER A 478 51.70 32.76 33.02
CA SER A 478 51.38 31.65 32.12
C SER A 478 51.69 30.30 32.76
N HIS A 479 51.04 29.25 32.25
CA HIS A 479 51.34 27.88 32.66
C HIS A 479 52.79 27.48 32.39
N ARG A 480 53.48 28.14 31.42
CA ARG A 480 54.90 27.92 31.13
C ARG A 480 55.79 28.49 32.20
N ASP A 481 55.45 29.68 32.75
CA ASP A 481 56.17 30.28 33.80
C ASP A 481 56.17 29.48 35.09
N SER A 482 54.99 28.85 35.41
CA SER A 482 54.91 27.97 36.58
C SER A 482 55.71 26.68 36.39
N MET A 483 55.75 26.10 35.17
CA MET A 483 56.64 24.98 34.90
C MET A 483 58.13 25.34 35.02
N ALA A 484 58.55 26.50 34.50
CA ALA A 484 59.93 26.98 34.63
C ALA A 484 60.29 27.20 36.08
N GLU A 485 59.38 27.71 36.90
CA GLU A 485 59.62 27.88 38.32
C GLU A 485 59.73 26.57 39.09
N ALA A 486 58.85 25.56 38.73
CA ALA A 486 58.95 24.22 39.29
C ALA A 486 60.32 23.56 38.96
N ASP A 487 60.78 23.72 37.71
CA ASP A 487 62.09 23.24 37.28
C ASP A 487 63.26 23.93 38.03
N ARG A 488 63.16 25.25 38.21
CA ARG A 488 64.16 25.99 39.02
C ARG A 488 64.19 25.48 40.46
N LEU A 489 63.07 25.26 41.09
CA LEU A 489 62.97 24.71 42.45
C LEU A 489 63.48 23.26 42.55
N LEU A 490 63.20 22.46 41.58
CA LEU A 490 63.72 21.06 41.48
C LEU A 490 65.28 21.13 41.39
N TYR A 491 65.78 22.02 40.59
CA TYR A 491 67.26 22.26 40.54
C TYR A 491 67.83 22.68 41.89
N CYS A 492 67.16 23.59 42.64
CA CYS A 492 67.57 23.97 44.01
C CYS A 492 67.54 22.75 44.95
N ALA A 493 66.51 21.90 44.91
CA ALA A 493 66.42 20.67 45.71
C ALA A 493 67.61 19.74 45.44
N LYS A 494 68.02 19.60 44.14
CA LYS A 494 69.18 18.78 43.77
C LYS A 494 70.48 19.33 44.29
N ILE A 495 70.65 20.67 44.36
CA ILE A 495 71.84 21.31 44.93
C ILE A 495 71.84 21.23 46.46
N ASN A 496 70.70 21.38 47.14
CA ASN A 496 70.56 21.39 48.59
C ASN A 496 70.69 20.00 49.23
N GLY A 497 71.20 19.04 48.52
CA GLY A 497 71.57 17.71 49.05
C GLY A 497 70.67 16.58 48.57
N ARG A 498 69.69 16.82 47.66
CA ARG A 498 68.74 15.85 47.16
C ARG A 498 67.81 15.30 48.23
N ASN A 499 66.96 14.35 47.90
CA ASN A 499 65.95 13.76 48.80
C ASN A 499 65.19 14.86 49.60
N CYS A 500 64.84 15.93 48.95
CA CYS A 500 64.17 17.08 49.57
C CYS A 500 63.22 17.77 48.58
N ILE A 501 62.43 18.68 49.14
CA ILE A 501 61.45 19.43 48.39
C ILE A 501 61.75 20.90 48.53
N GLU A 502 61.81 21.59 47.42
CA GLU A 502 61.82 23.05 47.39
C GLU A 502 60.48 23.55 46.90
N ALA A 503 59.92 24.56 47.55
CA ALA A 503 58.56 25.00 47.29
C ALA A 503 58.46 26.54 47.32
N ALA A 504 57.68 27.06 46.38
CA ALA A 504 57.40 28.52 46.35
C ALA A 504 55.95 28.77 45.85
N SER A 505 55.37 29.85 46.39
CA SER A 505 54.21 30.47 45.77
C SER A 505 54.70 31.37 44.62
N TYR A 506 54.27 31.06 43.42
CA TYR A 506 54.62 31.84 42.27
C TYR A 506 53.70 33.07 42.17
N GLN A 507 54.23 34.21 42.63
CA GLN A 507 53.71 35.54 42.36
C GLN A 507 54.81 36.35 41.62
N ARG A 508 54.54 36.78 40.41
CA ARG A 508 55.46 37.61 39.65
C ARG A 508 55.65 38.94 40.41
N VAL A 509 56.68 39.02 41.19
CA VAL A 509 57.12 40.32 41.77
C VAL A 509 57.58 41.17 40.61
N PRO A 510 57.17 42.45 40.48
CA PRO A 510 57.76 43.38 39.51
C PRO A 510 59.24 43.45 39.78
N SER A 511 60.06 43.25 38.76
CA SER A 511 61.52 43.39 38.84
C SER A 511 61.92 44.70 39.53
N VAL A 512 62.35 44.63 40.77
CA VAL A 512 63.00 45.70 41.44
C VAL A 512 64.44 45.75 40.89
N VAL A 513 64.78 46.86 40.26
CA VAL A 513 66.07 47.22 39.78
C VAL A 513 67.03 47.18 40.98
N CYS A 514 68.07 46.32 40.96
CA CYS A 514 69.19 46.39 41.88
C CYS A 514 69.93 47.69 41.63
N CYS A 515 69.78 48.58 42.54
CA CYS A 515 70.68 49.74 42.62
C CYS A 515 72.11 49.29 42.94
N GLU A 516 73.03 49.69 42.10
CA GLU A 516 74.45 49.63 42.35
C GLU A 516 74.78 50.29 43.67
N SER A 517 75.48 49.61 44.54
CA SER A 517 76.18 50.22 45.64
C SER A 517 77.58 50.57 45.16
N ASN A 518 77.84 51.88 45.05
CA ASN A 518 79.14 52.44 44.84
C ASN A 518 80.13 52.03 45.95
N GLY A 519 81.32 51.68 45.49
CA GLY A 519 82.47 51.47 46.34
C GLY A 519 83.04 52.73 46.84
N GLY A 520 83.68 52.60 47.90
CA GLY A 520 84.68 53.45 48.43
C GLY A 520 85.82 52.62 48.86
#